data_33a2fbadb20cfc518dfeee1a9df3109d
#
_entry.id   33a2fbadb20cfc518dfeee1a9df3109d
#
_cell.length_a   1.000
_cell.length_b   1.000
_cell.length_c   1.000
_cell.angle_alpha   90.00
_cell.angle_beta   90.00
_cell.angle_gamma   90.00
#
_symmetry.space_group_name_H-M   'P 1'
#
loop_
_entity.id
_entity.type
_entity.pdbx_description
1 polymer ?
#
loop_
_entity_poly.entity_id
_entity_poly.type
_entity_poly.pdbx_seq_one_letter_code
_entity_poly.pdbx_strand_id
1 'polypeptide(L)'
;KIWTSSAHRADHIMVLTRTDPDAPKHRGISFLLCDMNTPGLTVNPIINMAGDHGFNMVTFDNVRVPKKNLVGEQNRGWYVGATLLDFERSGVDYSAGGRRVLEELTDYAKNNNQNGSLISDNPIMRNRLANLAIEVEVSRLISYNIAWMQGEGLVPNKESSMGKVVGTELQQHLSETGMQMLGLHGQLEPGSKYAPLEGRIEHMHLTNVSETIQAGTSEIQRNIIATRGLGLPRG
;
A
#
# COMPACT_ATOMS: atom_id res chain seq x y z
N LYS A 1 -5.83 9.44 16.24
CA LYS A 1 -5.34 8.56 15.19
C LYS A 1 -5.13 9.37 13.91
N ILE A 2 -3.99 9.19 13.27
CA ILE A 2 -3.67 9.93 12.04
C ILE A 2 -3.45 8.92 10.88
N TRP A 3 -3.58 9.38 9.65
CA TRP A 3 -3.47 8.58 8.44
C TRP A 3 -4.55 7.50 8.30
N THR A 4 -5.73 7.73 8.86
CA THR A 4 -6.84 6.79 8.76
C THR A 4 -7.46 6.88 7.36
N SER A 5 -7.26 5.84 6.56
CA SER A 5 -7.79 5.77 5.19
C SER A 5 -9.31 5.76 5.22
N SER A 6 -9.93 6.56 4.36
CA SER A 6 -11.37 6.60 4.09
C SER A 6 -12.29 6.80 5.31
N ALA A 7 -11.78 7.29 6.45
CA ALA A 7 -12.59 7.47 7.67
C ALA A 7 -13.82 8.37 7.46
N HIS A 8 -13.77 9.30 6.51
CA HIS A 8 -14.88 10.19 6.14
C HIS A 8 -16.02 9.48 5.39
N ARG A 9 -15.84 8.23 5.00
CA ARG A 9 -16.82 7.39 4.26
C ARG A 9 -17.20 6.12 5.02
N ALA A 10 -16.47 5.81 6.08
CA ALA A 10 -16.65 4.59 6.84
C ALA A 10 -17.80 4.71 7.85
N ASP A 11 -18.57 3.66 8.03
CA ASP A 11 -19.59 3.57 9.09
C ASP A 11 -18.99 3.13 10.43
N HIS A 12 -17.88 2.36 10.38
CA HIS A 12 -17.19 1.83 11.56
C HIS A 12 -15.70 1.97 11.44
N ILE A 13 -15.02 2.09 12.57
CA ILE A 13 -13.56 2.08 12.66
C ILE A 13 -13.08 0.97 13.61
N MET A 14 -12.06 0.26 13.17
CA MET A 14 -11.31 -0.67 14.01
C MET A 14 -10.29 0.11 14.83
N VAL A 15 -10.31 -0.06 16.15
CA VAL A 15 -9.45 0.72 17.04
C VAL A 15 -8.67 -0.20 17.97
N LEU A 16 -7.35 -0.12 17.91
CA LEU A 16 -6.46 -0.68 18.93
C LEU A 16 -6.29 0.36 20.05
N THR A 17 -6.72 -0.01 21.25
CA THR A 17 -6.69 0.85 22.44
C THR A 17 -5.94 0.20 23.58
N ARG A 18 -5.20 1.00 24.35
CA ARG A 18 -4.55 0.56 25.59
C ARG A 18 -5.62 0.43 26.67
N THR A 19 -5.89 -0.80 27.09
CA THR A 19 -6.90 -1.13 28.13
C THR A 19 -6.27 -1.57 29.45
N ASP A 20 -4.96 -1.86 29.44
CA ASP A 20 -4.16 -2.13 30.63
C ASP A 20 -2.85 -1.33 30.49
N PRO A 21 -2.72 -0.18 31.21
CA PRO A 21 -1.55 0.69 31.10
C PRO A 21 -0.27 0.06 31.66
N ASP A 22 -0.38 -0.87 32.62
CA ASP A 22 0.76 -1.46 33.32
C ASP A 22 1.31 -2.70 32.59
N ALA A 23 0.57 -3.22 31.60
CA ALA A 23 1.01 -4.35 30.82
C ALA A 23 2.11 -4.01 29.81
N PRO A 24 3.07 -4.92 29.54
CA PRO A 24 4.16 -4.67 28.59
C PRO A 24 3.64 -4.57 27.16
N LYS A 25 4.19 -3.59 26.42
CA LYS A 25 3.99 -3.25 24.98
C LYS A 25 2.72 -3.80 24.31
N HIS A 26 2.75 -5.05 23.81
CA HIS A 26 1.67 -5.66 23.02
C HIS A 26 0.59 -6.32 23.86
N ARG A 27 0.86 -6.59 25.12
CA ARG A 27 -0.13 -7.03 26.11
C ARG A 27 -0.82 -5.79 26.66
N GLY A 28 -2.11 -5.89 27.00
CA GLY A 28 -2.86 -4.72 27.48
C GLY A 28 -3.44 -3.84 26.37
N ILE A 29 -3.45 -4.30 25.12
CA ILE A 29 -4.13 -3.67 24.01
C ILE A 29 -5.35 -4.49 23.65
N SER A 30 -6.51 -3.84 23.54
CA SER A 30 -7.76 -4.45 23.07
C SER A 30 -8.14 -3.93 21.67
N PHE A 31 -8.84 -4.75 20.93
CA PHE A 31 -9.34 -4.44 19.59
C PHE A 31 -10.86 -4.18 19.69
N LEU A 32 -11.29 -2.99 19.31
CA LEU A 32 -12.68 -2.55 19.41
C LEU A 32 -13.21 -2.14 18.02
N LEU A 33 -14.50 -2.40 17.78
CA LEU A 33 -15.25 -1.81 16.68
C LEU A 33 -16.03 -0.61 17.21
N CYS A 34 -15.77 0.57 16.64
CA CYS A 34 -16.46 1.80 17.03
C CYS A 34 -17.27 2.33 15.84
N ASP A 35 -18.54 2.67 16.10
CA ASP A 35 -19.39 3.37 15.14
C ASP A 35 -18.86 4.80 14.95
N MET A 36 -18.71 5.23 13.70
CA MET A 36 -18.18 6.55 13.35
C MET A 36 -19.08 7.70 13.77
N ASN A 37 -20.37 7.44 14.04
CA ASN A 37 -21.32 8.43 14.54
C ASN A 37 -21.32 8.53 16.08
N THR A 38 -20.41 7.82 16.77
CA THR A 38 -20.35 7.86 18.24
C THR A 38 -19.98 9.27 18.72
N PRO A 39 -20.72 9.85 19.70
CA PRO A 39 -20.39 11.15 20.28
C PRO A 39 -18.96 11.22 20.79
N GLY A 40 -18.25 12.31 20.49
CA GLY A 40 -16.85 12.52 20.84
C GLY A 40 -15.87 12.05 19.77
N LEU A 41 -16.33 11.42 18.69
CA LEU A 41 -15.50 11.08 17.54
C LEU A 41 -15.58 12.21 16.50
N THR A 42 -14.42 12.67 16.04
CA THR A 42 -14.30 13.72 15.01
C THR A 42 -13.36 13.29 13.92
N VAL A 43 -13.73 13.50 12.66
CA VAL A 43 -12.93 13.18 11.47
C VAL A 43 -12.51 14.49 10.80
N ASN A 44 -11.20 14.69 10.65
CA ASN A 44 -10.63 15.84 9.96
C ASN A 44 -9.86 15.35 8.72
N PRO A 45 -10.06 15.99 7.56
CA PRO A 45 -9.38 15.60 6.32
C PRO A 45 -7.86 15.85 6.39
N ILE A 46 -7.11 14.98 5.74
CA ILE A 46 -5.70 15.19 5.41
C ILE A 46 -5.59 15.12 3.88
N ILE A 47 -5.21 16.23 3.28
CA ILE A 47 -4.93 16.28 1.85
C ILE A 47 -3.47 15.88 1.63
N ASN A 48 -3.22 14.88 0.80
CA ASN A 48 -1.89 14.41 0.47
C ASN A 48 -1.20 15.31 -0.57
N MET A 49 0.05 15.01 -0.93
CA MET A 49 0.82 15.80 -1.89
C MET A 49 0.31 15.71 -3.34
N ALA A 50 -0.51 14.70 -3.65
CA ALA A 50 -1.20 14.57 -4.94
C ALA A 50 -2.57 15.28 -4.98
N GLY A 51 -2.94 16.01 -3.91
CA GLY A 51 -4.21 16.71 -3.82
C GLY A 51 -5.39 15.85 -3.38
N ASP A 52 -5.19 14.56 -3.04
CA ASP A 52 -6.27 13.66 -2.69
C ASP A 52 -6.69 13.77 -1.22
N HIS A 53 -7.99 13.65 -0.98
CA HIS A 53 -8.56 13.39 0.34
C HIS A 53 -8.78 11.88 0.53
N GLY A 54 -7.70 11.13 0.69
CA GLY A 54 -7.75 9.70 1.02
C GLY A 54 -7.59 9.40 2.49
N PHE A 55 -6.92 10.29 3.24
CA PHE A 55 -6.54 10.11 4.64
C PHE A 55 -7.25 11.10 5.56
N ASN A 56 -7.32 10.73 6.84
CA ASN A 56 -7.97 11.54 7.86
C ASN A 56 -7.23 11.45 9.19
N MET A 57 -7.35 12.51 9.99
CA MET A 57 -7.09 12.48 11.41
C MET A 57 -8.41 12.20 12.14
N VAL A 58 -8.44 11.15 12.95
CA VAL A 58 -9.60 10.77 13.77
C VAL A 58 -9.27 11.03 15.23
N THR A 59 -10.05 11.93 15.84
CA THR A 59 -9.93 12.28 17.26
C THR A 59 -11.01 11.56 18.06
N PHE A 60 -10.62 11.03 19.21
CA PHE A 60 -11.51 10.38 20.18
C PHE A 60 -11.45 11.16 21.48
N ASP A 61 -12.54 11.87 21.79
CA ASP A 61 -12.70 12.61 23.04
C ASP A 61 -13.81 11.96 23.87
N ASN A 62 -13.41 11.25 24.93
CA ASN A 62 -14.31 10.53 25.83
C ASN A 62 -15.31 9.59 25.10
N VAL A 63 -14.95 9.05 23.96
CA VAL A 63 -15.77 8.14 23.15
C VAL A 63 -16.10 6.87 23.95
N ARG A 64 -17.37 6.55 24.06
CA ARG A 64 -17.85 5.34 24.76
C ARG A 64 -18.18 4.25 23.75
N VAL A 65 -17.42 3.17 23.79
CA VAL A 65 -17.64 1.98 22.93
C VAL A 65 -18.29 0.87 23.76
N PRO A 66 -19.42 0.29 23.35
CA PRO A 66 -20.06 -0.81 24.07
C PRO A 66 -19.12 -2.02 24.19
N LYS A 67 -19.10 -2.68 25.37
CA LYS A 67 -18.25 -3.85 25.62
C LYS A 67 -18.52 -5.01 24.62
N LYS A 68 -19.72 -5.13 24.09
CA LYS A 68 -20.08 -6.12 23.07
C LYS A 68 -19.33 -5.93 21.74
N ASN A 69 -18.75 -4.77 21.51
CA ASN A 69 -17.97 -4.43 20.33
C ASN A 69 -16.46 -4.76 20.50
N LEU A 70 -16.09 -5.43 21.59
CA LEU A 70 -14.76 -6.01 21.77
C LEU A 70 -14.60 -7.20 20.82
N VAL A 71 -13.53 -7.18 20.03
CA VAL A 71 -13.17 -8.29 19.13
C VAL A 71 -12.08 -9.15 19.79
N GLY A 72 -12.40 -10.40 20.03
CA GLY A 72 -11.53 -11.32 20.77
C GLY A 72 -11.51 -11.03 22.28
N GLU A 73 -10.41 -11.37 22.92
CA GLU A 73 -10.22 -11.21 24.36
C GLU A 73 -9.69 -9.82 24.72
N GLN A 74 -10.11 -9.30 25.87
CA GLN A 74 -9.55 -8.08 26.43
C GLN A 74 -8.03 -8.21 26.61
N ASN A 75 -7.28 -7.14 26.29
CA ASN A 75 -5.83 -7.09 26.36
C ASN A 75 -5.08 -8.01 25.37
N ARG A 76 -5.79 -8.62 24.41
CA ARG A 76 -5.23 -9.50 23.37
C ARG A 76 -5.41 -8.94 21.95
N GLY A 77 -5.91 -7.72 21.81
CA GLY A 77 -6.26 -7.12 20.52
C GLY A 77 -5.09 -6.91 19.57
N TRP A 78 -3.86 -6.79 20.07
CA TRP A 78 -2.66 -6.73 19.22
C TRP A 78 -2.53 -7.97 18.33
N TYR A 79 -2.77 -9.14 18.89
CA TYR A 79 -2.66 -10.41 18.17
C TYR A 79 -3.77 -10.56 17.12
N VAL A 80 -4.97 -10.07 17.42
CA VAL A 80 -6.08 -10.00 16.45
C VAL A 80 -5.69 -9.10 15.25
N GLY A 81 -5.17 -7.91 15.54
CA GLY A 81 -4.71 -6.99 14.50
C GLY A 81 -3.55 -7.53 13.67
N ALA A 82 -2.59 -8.24 14.28
CA ALA A 82 -1.47 -8.84 13.57
C ALA A 82 -1.94 -9.95 12.60
N THR A 83 -2.89 -10.79 13.04
CA THR A 83 -3.48 -11.83 12.19
C THR A 83 -4.22 -11.20 10.99
N LEU A 84 -5.00 -10.13 11.21
CA LEU A 84 -5.67 -9.41 10.13
C LEU A 84 -4.68 -8.95 9.06
N LEU A 85 -3.55 -8.37 9.46
CA LEU A 85 -2.51 -7.89 8.54
C LEU A 85 -1.86 -9.01 7.71
N ASP A 86 -1.74 -10.23 8.26
CA ASP A 86 -1.18 -11.37 7.53
C ASP A 86 -2.13 -11.82 6.39
N PHE A 87 -3.44 -11.66 6.55
CA PHE A 87 -4.43 -11.99 5.52
C PHE A 87 -4.70 -10.86 4.51
N GLU A 88 -4.54 -9.60 4.91
CA GLU A 88 -4.75 -8.43 4.05
C GLU A 88 -3.71 -8.32 2.93
N ARG A 89 -2.47 -8.77 3.18
CA ARG A 89 -1.32 -8.54 2.30
C ARG A 89 -1.18 -9.57 1.18
N SER A 90 -2.25 -9.87 0.43
CA SER A 90 -2.15 -10.79 -0.71
C SER A 90 -1.35 -10.21 -1.89
N GLY A 91 -1.40 -8.87 -2.07
CA GLY A 91 -0.61 -8.15 -3.06
C GLY A 91 -1.04 -8.35 -4.53
N VAL A 92 -2.20 -8.97 -4.79
CA VAL A 92 -2.70 -9.21 -6.15
C VAL A 92 -3.01 -7.91 -6.90
N ASP A 93 -3.43 -6.89 -6.20
CA ASP A 93 -3.71 -5.54 -6.69
C ASP A 93 -2.45 -4.86 -7.23
N TYR A 94 -1.29 -5.02 -6.59
CA TYR A 94 -0.01 -4.50 -7.09
C TYR A 94 0.36 -5.11 -8.45
N SER A 95 0.20 -6.41 -8.61
CA SER A 95 0.55 -7.08 -9.86
C SER A 95 -0.43 -6.77 -10.99
N ALA A 96 -1.73 -6.74 -10.69
CA ALA A 96 -2.76 -6.44 -11.67
C ALA A 96 -2.70 -4.97 -12.13
N GLY A 97 -2.60 -4.04 -11.18
CA GLY A 97 -2.42 -2.61 -11.46
C GLY A 97 -1.10 -2.33 -12.18
N GLY A 98 -0.01 -2.95 -11.73
CA GLY A 98 1.31 -2.81 -12.34
C GLY A 98 1.34 -3.29 -13.78
N ARG A 99 0.68 -4.41 -14.09
CA ARG A 99 0.55 -4.91 -15.46
C ARG A 99 -0.15 -3.91 -16.38
N ARG A 100 -1.26 -3.34 -15.93
CA ARG A 100 -1.99 -2.34 -16.70
C ARG A 100 -1.11 -1.11 -16.99
N VAL A 101 -0.41 -0.60 -15.98
CA VAL A 101 0.49 0.55 -16.16
C VAL A 101 1.62 0.23 -17.15
N LEU A 102 2.22 -0.97 -17.04
CA LEU A 102 3.26 -1.42 -17.96
C LEU A 102 2.76 -1.49 -19.41
N GLU A 103 1.57 -2.03 -19.63
CA GLU A 103 0.94 -2.10 -20.96
C GLU A 103 0.73 -0.69 -21.53
N GLU A 104 0.19 0.24 -20.76
CA GLU A 104 -0.02 1.64 -21.16
C GLU A 104 1.30 2.36 -21.48
N LEU A 105 2.34 2.20 -20.64
CA LEU A 105 3.66 2.76 -20.91
C LEU A 105 4.31 2.16 -22.15
N THR A 106 4.13 0.85 -22.38
CA THR A 106 4.65 0.17 -23.55
C THR A 106 3.96 0.67 -24.83
N ASP A 107 2.65 0.84 -24.79
CA ASP A 107 1.90 1.37 -25.92
C ASP A 107 2.22 2.84 -26.17
N TYR A 108 2.39 3.63 -25.13
CA TYR A 108 2.84 5.01 -25.25
C TYR A 108 4.23 5.08 -25.92
N ALA A 109 5.18 4.24 -25.52
CA ALA A 109 6.51 4.20 -26.11
C ALA A 109 6.54 3.82 -27.58
N LYS A 110 5.63 2.94 -28.02
CA LYS A 110 5.49 2.52 -29.42
C LYS A 110 4.86 3.57 -30.34
N ASN A 111 4.05 4.47 -29.77
CA ASN A 111 3.24 5.40 -30.55
C ASN A 111 3.70 6.87 -30.43
N ASN A 112 4.72 7.15 -29.64
CA ASN A 112 5.19 8.51 -29.41
C ASN A 112 6.68 8.67 -29.70
N ASN A 113 7.05 9.83 -30.24
CA ASN A 113 8.42 10.19 -30.54
C ASN A 113 9.04 11.01 -29.41
N GLN A 114 10.35 10.83 -29.20
CA GLN A 114 11.19 11.66 -28.36
C GLN A 114 12.52 11.87 -29.10
N ASN A 115 12.97 13.13 -29.22
CA ASN A 115 14.21 13.47 -29.93
C ASN A 115 14.30 12.94 -31.38
N GLY A 116 13.15 12.87 -32.07
CA GLY A 116 13.09 12.52 -33.50
C GLY A 116 12.99 11.01 -33.81
N SER A 117 12.92 10.13 -32.79
CA SER A 117 12.71 8.69 -32.93
C SER A 117 11.62 8.20 -31.98
N LEU A 118 11.09 7.02 -32.23
CA LEU A 118 10.15 6.39 -31.29
C LEU A 118 10.82 6.15 -29.93
N ILE A 119 10.09 6.37 -28.88
CA ILE A 119 10.60 6.09 -27.51
C ILE A 119 10.99 4.61 -27.37
N SER A 120 10.25 3.73 -28.03
CA SER A 120 10.53 2.27 -28.07
C SER A 120 11.86 1.92 -28.79
N ASP A 121 12.43 2.82 -29.60
CA ASP A 121 13.73 2.58 -30.25
C ASP A 121 14.90 2.90 -29.31
N ASN A 122 14.65 3.61 -28.22
CA ASN A 122 15.67 3.89 -27.20
C ASN A 122 16.01 2.60 -26.42
N PRO A 123 17.27 2.09 -26.51
CA PRO A 123 17.63 0.83 -25.86
C PRO A 123 17.57 0.87 -24.34
N ILE A 124 17.77 2.05 -23.72
CA ILE A 124 17.66 2.23 -22.27
C ILE A 124 16.20 2.09 -21.85
N MET A 125 15.26 2.72 -22.57
CA MET A 125 13.85 2.64 -22.27
C MET A 125 13.30 1.22 -22.49
N ARG A 126 13.71 0.57 -23.56
CA ARG A 126 13.37 -0.84 -23.82
C ARG A 126 13.83 -1.76 -22.70
N ASN A 127 15.04 -1.57 -22.19
CA ASN A 127 15.58 -2.37 -21.09
C ASN A 127 14.75 -2.12 -19.80
N ARG A 128 14.41 -0.86 -19.50
CA ARG A 128 13.56 -0.54 -18.34
C ARG A 128 12.19 -1.20 -18.42
N LEU A 129 11.51 -1.10 -19.56
CA LEU A 129 10.21 -1.76 -19.78
C LEU A 129 10.32 -3.28 -19.66
N ALA A 130 11.41 -3.89 -20.17
CA ALA A 130 11.64 -5.31 -20.03
C ALA A 130 11.86 -5.74 -18.57
N ASN A 131 12.62 -4.97 -17.79
CA ASN A 131 12.81 -5.22 -16.36
C ASN A 131 11.49 -5.09 -15.59
N LEU A 132 10.69 -4.06 -15.87
CA LEU A 132 9.37 -3.90 -15.27
C LEU A 132 8.44 -5.09 -15.61
N ALA A 133 8.52 -5.64 -16.82
CA ALA A 133 7.75 -6.83 -17.20
C ALA A 133 8.14 -8.05 -16.34
N ILE A 134 9.43 -8.20 -16.04
CA ILE A 134 9.91 -9.26 -15.13
C ILE A 134 9.39 -9.00 -13.70
N GLU A 135 9.49 -7.77 -13.19
CA GLU A 135 9.04 -7.41 -11.85
C GLU A 135 7.52 -7.63 -11.68
N VAL A 136 6.71 -7.27 -12.69
CA VAL A 136 5.26 -7.54 -12.71
C VAL A 136 4.98 -9.04 -12.60
N GLU A 137 5.71 -9.86 -13.37
CA GLU A 137 5.53 -11.32 -13.35
C GLU A 137 5.95 -11.93 -12.01
N VAL A 138 7.07 -11.47 -11.44
CA VAL A 138 7.52 -11.88 -10.10
C VAL A 138 6.47 -11.52 -9.04
N SER A 139 5.95 -10.28 -9.06
CA SER A 139 4.90 -9.85 -8.15
C SER A 139 3.64 -10.71 -8.28
N ARG A 140 3.23 -11.04 -9.52
CA ARG A 140 2.08 -11.91 -9.80
C ARG A 140 2.26 -13.32 -9.21
N LEU A 141 3.41 -13.93 -9.43
CA LEU A 141 3.70 -15.27 -8.93
C LEU A 141 3.73 -15.33 -7.38
N ILE A 142 4.30 -14.31 -6.73
CA ILE A 142 4.28 -14.18 -5.27
C ILE A 142 2.83 -14.08 -4.78
N SER A 143 2.01 -13.23 -5.41
CA SER A 143 0.59 -13.04 -5.02
C SER A 143 -0.21 -14.35 -5.17
N TYR A 144 0.01 -15.11 -6.22
CA TYR A 144 -0.65 -16.41 -6.43
C TYR A 144 -0.20 -17.44 -5.40
N ASN A 145 1.07 -17.45 -5.03
CA ASN A 145 1.56 -18.32 -3.96
C ASN A 145 0.92 -17.98 -2.60
N ILE A 146 0.79 -16.69 -2.29
CA ILE A 146 0.11 -16.22 -1.06
C ILE A 146 -1.36 -16.68 -1.07
N ALA A 147 -2.08 -16.47 -2.17
CA ALA A 147 -3.48 -16.87 -2.31
C ALA A 147 -3.65 -18.38 -2.18
N TRP A 148 -2.76 -19.17 -2.78
CA TRP A 148 -2.76 -20.62 -2.62
C TRP A 148 -2.55 -21.04 -1.17
N MET A 149 -1.56 -20.45 -0.46
CA MET A 149 -1.31 -20.71 0.95
C MET A 149 -2.53 -20.42 1.81
N GLN A 150 -3.20 -19.29 1.56
CA GLN A 150 -4.45 -18.93 2.27
C GLN A 150 -5.58 -19.94 1.98
N GLY A 151 -5.70 -20.41 0.75
CA GLY A 151 -6.65 -21.45 0.36
C GLY A 151 -6.42 -22.79 1.07
N GLU A 152 -5.17 -23.15 1.33
CA GLU A 152 -4.77 -24.32 2.11
C GLU A 152 -4.84 -24.12 3.65
N GLY A 153 -5.33 -22.97 4.12
CA GLY A 153 -5.40 -22.63 5.53
C GLY A 153 -4.04 -22.32 6.18
N LEU A 154 -3.00 -22.10 5.38
CA LEU A 154 -1.67 -21.70 5.83
C LEU A 154 -1.61 -20.19 6.08
N VAL A 155 -0.74 -19.75 7.00
CA VAL A 155 -0.51 -18.32 7.28
C VAL A 155 0.71 -17.84 6.50
N PRO A 156 0.56 -17.01 5.45
CA PRO A 156 1.65 -16.56 4.59
C PRO A 156 2.40 -15.37 5.20
N ASN A 157 3.14 -15.57 6.28
CA ASN A 157 3.77 -14.47 7.04
C ASN A 157 4.94 -13.81 6.29
N LYS A 158 5.99 -14.57 5.96
CA LYS A 158 7.15 -14.07 5.20
C LYS A 158 6.79 -13.80 3.75
N GLU A 159 5.92 -14.62 3.17
CA GLU A 159 5.47 -14.50 1.79
C GLU A 159 4.66 -13.19 1.60
N SER A 160 3.78 -12.85 2.54
CA SER A 160 3.07 -11.57 2.55
C SER A 160 4.02 -10.37 2.67
N SER A 161 5.08 -10.51 3.47
CA SER A 161 6.12 -9.49 3.57
C SER A 161 6.92 -9.35 2.27
N MET A 162 7.22 -10.46 1.57
CA MET A 162 7.84 -10.43 0.24
C MET A 162 6.92 -9.77 -0.79
N GLY A 163 5.65 -10.14 -0.82
CA GLY A 163 4.65 -9.55 -1.71
C GLY A 163 4.52 -8.04 -1.53
N LYS A 164 4.51 -7.58 -0.28
CA LYS A 164 4.44 -6.15 0.05
C LYS A 164 5.68 -5.38 -0.44
N VAL A 165 6.89 -5.88 -0.19
CA VAL A 165 8.12 -5.21 -0.65
C VAL A 165 8.17 -5.15 -2.17
N VAL A 166 8.03 -6.30 -2.84
CA VAL A 166 8.11 -6.37 -4.30
C VAL A 166 7.00 -5.54 -4.95
N GLY A 167 5.77 -5.64 -4.45
CA GLY A 167 4.62 -4.91 -5.01
C GLY A 167 4.76 -3.40 -4.90
N THR A 168 5.12 -2.88 -3.72
CA THR A 168 5.21 -1.44 -3.51
C THR A 168 6.42 -0.81 -4.21
N GLU A 169 7.55 -1.50 -4.27
CA GLU A 169 8.73 -1.03 -5.01
C GLU A 169 8.47 -1.06 -6.53
N LEU A 170 7.77 -2.08 -7.04
CA LEU A 170 7.30 -2.11 -8.43
C LEU A 170 6.45 -0.89 -8.79
N GLN A 171 5.52 -0.43 -7.91
CA GLN A 171 4.71 0.76 -8.19
C GLN A 171 5.59 2.02 -8.32
N GLN A 172 6.63 2.16 -7.50
CA GLN A 172 7.59 3.26 -7.63
C GLN A 172 8.38 3.17 -8.94
N HIS A 173 8.93 2.01 -9.27
CA HIS A 173 9.69 1.80 -10.52
C HIS A 173 8.87 2.08 -11.77
N LEU A 174 7.57 1.69 -11.78
CA LEU A 174 6.64 1.99 -12.86
C LEU A 174 6.43 3.50 -13.03
N SER A 175 6.12 4.20 -11.95
CA SER A 175 5.89 5.65 -12.01
C SER A 175 7.16 6.42 -12.35
N GLU A 176 8.32 6.06 -11.81
CA GLU A 176 9.60 6.66 -12.14
C GLU A 176 9.96 6.46 -13.62
N THR A 177 9.78 5.25 -14.15
CA THR A 177 10.02 4.97 -15.57
C THR A 177 9.07 5.78 -16.45
N GLY A 178 7.80 5.88 -16.06
CA GLY A 178 6.81 6.70 -16.74
C GLY A 178 7.19 8.18 -16.74
N MET A 179 7.57 8.75 -15.60
CA MET A 179 8.03 10.15 -15.50
C MET A 179 9.23 10.43 -16.41
N GLN A 180 10.21 9.53 -16.45
CA GLN A 180 11.37 9.68 -17.33
C GLN A 180 10.99 9.57 -18.82
N MET A 181 10.05 8.70 -19.15
CA MET A 181 9.53 8.54 -20.51
C MET A 181 8.79 9.80 -20.99
N LEU A 182 7.96 10.37 -20.12
CA LEU A 182 7.14 11.55 -20.43
C LEU A 182 7.94 12.87 -20.39
N GLY A 183 9.10 12.88 -19.73
CA GLY A 183 9.94 14.06 -19.59
C GLY A 183 9.20 15.21 -18.90
N LEU A 184 9.34 16.44 -19.41
CA LEU A 184 8.69 17.61 -18.82
C LEU A 184 7.17 17.54 -18.80
N HIS A 185 6.56 16.87 -19.77
CA HIS A 185 5.10 16.69 -19.79
C HIS A 185 4.60 15.73 -18.70
N GLY A 186 5.47 14.88 -18.15
CA GLY A 186 5.14 14.02 -17.04
C GLY A 186 4.82 14.76 -15.73
N GLN A 187 5.15 16.05 -15.64
CA GLN A 187 4.86 16.90 -14.47
C GLN A 187 3.47 17.57 -14.53
N LEU A 188 2.71 17.30 -15.57
CA LEU A 188 1.39 17.91 -15.75
C LEU A 188 0.33 17.12 -14.99
N GLU A 189 -0.39 17.83 -14.13
CA GLU A 189 -1.46 17.30 -13.29
C GLU A 189 -2.64 16.75 -14.11
N PRO A 190 -3.44 15.83 -13.53
CA PRO A 190 -4.72 15.41 -14.09
C PRO A 190 -5.62 16.63 -14.42
N GLY A 191 -6.27 16.56 -15.59
CA GLY A 191 -7.11 17.67 -16.08
C GLY A 191 -6.38 18.70 -16.97
N SER A 192 -5.06 18.70 -17.02
CA SER A 192 -4.32 19.47 -18.02
C SER A 192 -4.53 18.87 -19.41
N LYS A 193 -4.93 19.69 -20.41
CA LYS A 193 -5.14 19.23 -21.80
C LYS A 193 -3.86 18.70 -22.49
N TYR A 194 -2.71 18.98 -21.93
CA TYR A 194 -1.41 18.56 -22.46
C TYR A 194 -0.79 17.39 -21.66
N ALA A 195 -1.45 16.94 -20.58
CA ALA A 195 -0.95 15.85 -19.76
C ALA A 195 -1.03 14.52 -20.50
N PRO A 196 0.11 13.87 -20.81
CA PRO A 196 0.09 12.53 -21.38
C PRO A 196 -0.56 11.55 -20.39
N LEU A 197 -1.23 10.54 -20.94
CA LEU A 197 -1.91 9.54 -20.11
C LEU A 197 -2.82 10.16 -19.03
N GLU A 198 -3.45 11.31 -19.38
CA GLU A 198 -4.39 12.06 -18.54
C GLU A 198 -3.79 12.53 -17.18
N GLY A 199 -2.47 12.66 -17.10
CA GLY A 199 -1.76 13.05 -15.85
C GLY A 199 -1.63 11.92 -14.83
N ARG A 200 -2.05 10.70 -15.19
CA ARG A 200 -2.06 9.57 -14.25
C ARG A 200 -0.68 9.19 -13.72
N ILE A 201 0.37 9.32 -14.55
CA ILE A 201 1.73 8.97 -14.14
C ILE A 201 2.28 9.96 -13.10
N GLU A 202 2.00 11.23 -13.26
CA GLU A 202 2.32 12.27 -12.27
C GLU A 202 1.65 11.97 -10.92
N HIS A 203 0.33 11.80 -10.94
CA HIS A 203 -0.44 11.48 -9.76
C HIS A 203 0.03 10.18 -9.09
N MET A 204 0.30 9.14 -9.88
CA MET A 204 0.84 7.87 -9.39
C MET A 204 2.24 8.07 -8.75
N HIS A 205 3.10 8.90 -9.35
CA HIS A 205 4.43 9.19 -8.83
C HIS A 205 4.36 9.84 -7.44
N LEU A 206 3.47 10.81 -7.25
CA LEU A 206 3.27 11.46 -5.96
C LEU A 206 2.65 10.52 -4.90
N THR A 207 1.67 9.72 -5.27
CA THR A 207 0.99 8.80 -4.33
C THR A 207 1.89 7.62 -3.92
N ASN A 208 2.69 7.09 -4.84
CA ASN A 208 3.56 5.94 -4.60
C ASN A 208 4.71 6.21 -3.61
N VAL A 209 5.02 7.46 -3.30
CA VAL A 209 6.00 7.80 -2.24
C VAL A 209 5.61 7.15 -0.90
N SER A 210 4.32 7.08 -0.61
CA SER A 210 3.80 6.49 0.63
C SER A 210 3.80 4.95 0.65
N GLU A 211 3.82 4.29 -0.50
CA GLU A 211 3.65 2.85 -0.64
C GLU A 211 4.72 2.03 0.11
N THR A 212 5.97 2.46 0.09
CA THR A 212 7.07 1.80 0.80
C THR A 212 7.12 2.12 2.30
N ILE A 213 6.25 3.03 2.77
CA ILE A 213 6.19 3.52 4.16
C ILE A 213 4.97 2.94 4.88
N GLN A 214 3.79 2.98 4.25
CA GLN A 214 2.51 2.56 4.83
C GLN A 214 2.44 1.03 5.03
N ALA A 215 1.52 0.56 5.88
CA ALA A 215 1.27 -0.85 6.17
C ALA A 215 2.51 -1.66 6.59
N GLY A 216 3.48 -0.99 7.22
CA GLY A 216 4.80 -1.52 7.56
C GLY A 216 5.82 -1.23 6.47
N THR A 217 6.85 -0.47 6.84
CA THR A 217 7.87 -0.01 5.89
C THR A 217 8.60 -1.16 5.21
N SER A 218 9.22 -0.90 4.06
CA SER A 218 10.07 -1.88 3.36
C SER A 218 11.15 -2.47 4.28
N GLU A 219 11.71 -1.67 5.20
CA GLU A 219 12.70 -2.12 6.19
C GLU A 219 12.08 -3.09 7.20
N ILE A 220 10.89 -2.79 7.72
CA ILE A 220 10.17 -3.69 8.63
C ILE A 220 9.83 -5.00 7.93
N GLN A 221 9.38 -4.96 6.69
CA GLN A 221 9.07 -6.17 5.93
C GLN A 221 10.34 -7.01 5.68
N ARG A 222 11.46 -6.37 5.32
CA ARG A 222 12.76 -7.04 5.18
C ARG A 222 13.23 -7.67 6.50
N ASN A 223 13.01 -7.01 7.64
CA ASN A 223 13.30 -7.60 8.95
C ASN A 223 12.42 -8.84 9.25
N ILE A 224 11.16 -8.84 8.84
CA ILE A 224 10.28 -10.01 8.97
C ILE A 224 10.80 -11.16 8.09
N ILE A 225 11.14 -10.88 6.85
CA ILE A 225 11.72 -11.87 5.92
C ILE A 225 13.01 -12.45 6.52
N ALA A 226 13.91 -11.60 6.99
CA ALA A 226 15.19 -12.02 7.58
C ALA A 226 14.99 -12.91 8.81
N THR A 227 14.15 -12.49 9.75
CA THR A 227 14.01 -13.18 11.04
C THR A 227 13.09 -14.40 10.97
N ARG A 228 11.93 -14.29 10.31
CA ARG A 228 10.94 -15.37 10.22
C ARG A 228 11.10 -16.24 8.97
N GLY A 229 11.63 -15.68 7.89
CA GLY A 229 11.90 -16.39 6.64
C GLY A 229 13.21 -17.13 6.64
N LEU A 230 14.30 -16.46 7.01
CA LEU A 230 15.65 -16.97 6.95
C LEU A 230 16.20 -17.43 8.32
N GLY A 231 15.47 -17.19 9.42
CA GLY A 231 15.91 -17.57 10.76
C GLY A 231 17.08 -16.74 11.30
N LEU A 232 17.34 -15.57 10.73
CA LEU A 232 18.44 -14.70 11.17
C LEU A 232 18.11 -14.08 12.55
N PRO A 233 19.13 -13.80 13.39
CA PRO A 233 18.93 -13.19 14.68
C PRO A 233 18.32 -11.79 14.56
N ARG A 234 17.53 -11.41 15.57
CA ARG A 234 17.09 -10.01 15.71
C ARG A 234 18.26 -9.17 16.22
N GLY A 235 18.52 -8.05 15.56
CA GLY A 235 19.45 -7.04 16.05
C GLY A 235 18.90 -6.29 17.25
#